data_8a59b82820ff1ff67bbccc42282cdc72
#
_entry.id   8a59b82820ff1ff67bbccc42282cdc72
#
_cell.length_a   1.000
_cell.length_b   1.000
_cell.length_c   1.000
_cell.angle_alpha   90.00
_cell.angle_beta   90.00
_cell.angle_gamma   90.00
#
_symmetry.space_group_name_H-M   'P 1'
#
loop_
_entity.id
_entity.type
_entity.pdbx_description
1 polymer ?
#
loop_
_entity_poly.entity_id
_entity_poly.type
_entity_poly.pdbx_seq_one_letter_code
_entity_poly.pdbx_strand_id
1 'polypeptide(L)'
;NGNRVTITVTVDENATGFVKLSVGDTEANIELADGVATLTLTLPANSYFVDVTYLGDDDYNMNKTSVTFTITDIAKKNTNIDLNIDVYEDAALVKVDINESATGLVKFYMVGKESGEEYTMYMDVINGHVETFTNSIEPGNYTVVATYMGDSVFNTNTTSKDVEILG
;
A
#
# COMPACT_ATOMS: atom_id res chain seq x y z
N ASN A 1 2.56 5.99 2.45
CA ASN A 1 1.68 5.12 3.23
C ASN A 1 1.97 5.36 4.71
N GLY A 2 0.93 5.64 5.50
CA GLY A 2 1.05 5.86 6.93
C GLY A 2 0.18 4.87 7.72
N ASN A 3 0.57 4.62 8.95
CA ASN A 3 -0.20 3.81 9.89
C ASN A 3 -1.19 4.70 10.64
N ARG A 4 -2.42 4.23 10.80
CA ARG A 4 -3.42 4.92 11.62
C ARG A 4 -3.10 4.68 13.09
N VAL A 5 -2.91 5.76 13.84
CA VAL A 5 -2.61 5.76 15.28
C VAL A 5 -3.71 6.50 16.01
N THR A 6 -4.20 5.93 17.09
CA THR A 6 -5.14 6.59 18.00
C THR A 6 -4.46 6.80 19.36
N ILE A 7 -4.40 8.04 19.79
CA ILE A 7 -3.89 8.45 21.09
C ILE A 7 -5.08 8.78 21.96
N THR A 8 -5.21 8.10 23.09
CA THR A 8 -6.24 8.35 24.08
C THR A 8 -5.61 8.86 25.36
N VAL A 9 -6.08 9.99 25.84
CA VAL A 9 -5.69 10.58 27.11
C VAL A 9 -6.87 10.45 28.08
N THR A 10 -6.61 9.91 29.25
CA THR A 10 -7.61 9.79 30.32
C THR A 10 -7.15 10.58 31.52
N VAL A 11 -8.03 11.41 32.04
CA VAL A 11 -7.91 12.14 33.29
C VAL A 11 -9.03 11.73 34.23
N ASP A 12 -9.28 12.48 35.31
CA ASP A 12 -10.44 12.23 36.18
C ASP A 12 -11.74 12.38 35.39
N GLU A 13 -12.73 11.52 35.65
CA GLU A 13 -14.00 11.50 34.92
C GLU A 13 -14.80 12.81 35.04
N ASN A 14 -14.57 13.58 36.13
CA ASN A 14 -15.20 14.86 36.35
C ASN A 14 -14.40 16.04 35.79
N ALA A 15 -13.20 15.81 35.31
CA ALA A 15 -12.37 16.85 34.71
C ALA A 15 -12.96 17.30 33.37
N THR A 16 -12.93 18.62 33.15
CA THR A 16 -13.45 19.30 31.97
C THR A 16 -12.33 20.07 31.24
N GLY A 17 -12.68 20.84 30.22
CA GLY A 17 -11.72 21.66 29.49
C GLY A 17 -10.97 20.89 28.39
N PHE A 18 -9.68 21.18 28.20
CA PHE A 18 -8.93 20.73 27.04
C PHE A 18 -7.64 20.02 27.39
N VAL A 19 -7.29 19.05 26.55
CA VAL A 19 -5.97 18.44 26.49
C VAL A 19 -5.24 18.96 25.24
N LYS A 20 -4.06 19.52 25.41
CA LYS A 20 -3.14 19.81 24.31
C LYS A 20 -2.26 18.60 24.07
N LEU A 21 -2.26 18.10 22.83
CA LEU A 21 -1.41 17.03 22.33
C LEU A 21 -0.44 17.57 21.29
N SER A 22 0.82 17.18 21.39
CA SER A 22 1.85 17.44 20.36
C SER A 22 2.53 16.14 19.96
N VAL A 23 2.49 15.81 18.66
CA VAL A 23 3.04 14.57 18.09
C VAL A 23 3.70 14.90 16.75
N GLY A 24 5.01 14.78 16.65
CA GLY A 24 5.75 15.21 15.47
C GLY A 24 5.46 16.69 15.17
N ASP A 25 5.02 16.99 13.96
CA ASP A 25 4.64 18.35 13.54
C ASP A 25 3.16 18.70 13.80
N THR A 26 2.41 17.79 14.44
CA THR A 26 0.98 17.98 14.73
C THR A 26 0.77 18.44 16.15
N GLU A 27 0.05 19.57 16.30
CA GLU A 27 -0.49 20.02 17.58
C GLU A 27 -2.04 20.05 17.51
N ALA A 28 -2.69 19.60 18.57
CA ALA A 28 -4.14 19.62 18.69
C ALA A 28 -4.58 19.95 20.12
N ASN A 29 -5.62 20.77 20.24
CA ASN A 29 -6.36 20.95 21.50
C ASN A 29 -7.68 20.18 21.39
N ILE A 30 -7.90 19.24 22.29
CA ILE A 30 -9.03 18.32 22.24
C ILE A 30 -9.83 18.51 23.52
N GLU A 31 -11.11 18.78 23.37
CA GLU A 31 -12.03 18.87 24.49
C GLU A 31 -12.22 17.52 25.17
N LEU A 32 -12.26 17.50 26.49
CA LEU A 32 -12.55 16.31 27.26
C LEU A 32 -14.05 15.97 27.20
N ALA A 33 -14.34 14.71 26.99
CA ALA A 33 -15.66 14.12 27.15
C ALA A 33 -15.56 13.00 28.20
N ASP A 34 -16.24 13.15 29.33
CA ASP A 34 -16.21 12.21 30.47
C ASP A 34 -14.76 11.85 30.87
N GLY A 35 -13.87 12.87 30.95
CA GLY A 35 -12.46 12.72 31.31
C GLY A 35 -11.59 12.09 30.22
N VAL A 36 -12.07 11.96 28.98
CA VAL A 36 -11.33 11.34 27.87
C VAL A 36 -11.16 12.30 26.69
N ALA A 37 -9.95 12.39 26.17
CA ALA A 37 -9.63 13.05 24.90
C ALA A 37 -8.99 12.05 23.94
N THR A 38 -9.40 12.06 22.67
CA THR A 38 -8.90 11.11 21.67
C THR A 38 -8.46 11.85 20.40
N LEU A 39 -7.25 11.54 19.93
CA LEU A 39 -6.70 12.03 18.66
C LEU A 39 -6.35 10.85 17.75
N THR A 40 -6.84 10.88 16.51
CA THR A 40 -6.47 9.90 15.49
C THR A 40 -5.65 10.58 14.39
N LEU A 41 -4.48 10.01 14.10
CA LEU A 41 -3.52 10.49 13.11
C LEU A 41 -3.13 9.37 12.15
N THR A 42 -2.64 9.75 10.98
CA THR A 42 -1.94 8.84 10.07
C THR A 42 -0.47 9.25 10.01
N LEU A 43 0.41 8.38 10.52
CA LEU A 43 1.83 8.66 10.69
C LEU A 43 2.68 7.65 9.92
N PRO A 44 3.77 8.08 9.25
CA PRO A 44 4.75 7.16 8.65
C PRO A 44 5.52 6.39 9.75
N ALA A 45 6.26 5.36 9.33
CA ALA A 45 7.16 4.65 10.21
C ALA A 45 8.25 5.59 10.72
N ASN A 46 8.30 5.75 12.04
CA ASN A 46 9.29 6.55 12.77
C ASN A 46 9.09 6.36 14.28
N SER A 47 10.02 6.89 15.07
CA SER A 47 9.83 7.05 16.52
C SER A 47 9.23 8.41 16.80
N TYR A 48 8.18 8.44 17.59
CA TYR A 48 7.45 9.67 17.94
C TYR A 48 7.51 9.92 19.44
N PHE A 49 7.71 11.18 19.77
CA PHE A 49 7.55 11.72 21.09
C PHE A 49 6.19 12.42 21.18
N VAL A 50 5.42 12.13 22.21
CA VAL A 50 4.10 12.70 22.45
C VAL A 50 4.14 13.50 23.72
N ASP A 51 3.92 14.81 23.61
CA ASP A 51 3.68 15.68 24.74
C ASP A 51 2.17 15.81 24.98
N VAL A 52 1.76 15.60 26.21
CA VAL A 52 0.38 15.70 26.65
C VAL A 52 0.29 16.74 27.76
N THR A 53 -0.54 17.75 27.59
CA THR A 53 -0.82 18.74 28.61
C THR A 53 -2.33 18.85 28.83
N TYR A 54 -2.81 18.41 29.98
CA TYR A 54 -4.13 18.81 30.46
C TYR A 54 -4.04 20.27 30.94
N LEU A 55 -4.90 21.14 30.43
CA LEU A 55 -4.82 22.58 30.70
C LEU A 55 -5.41 22.98 32.04
N GLY A 56 -6.11 22.05 32.71
CA GLY A 56 -6.82 22.31 33.96
C GLY A 56 -8.22 22.88 33.73
N ASP A 57 -8.99 22.95 34.80
CA ASP A 57 -10.28 23.60 34.89
C ASP A 57 -10.46 24.28 36.29
N ASP A 58 -11.67 24.58 36.69
CA ASP A 58 -11.92 25.26 37.96
C ASP A 58 -11.62 24.36 39.18
N ASP A 59 -11.71 23.03 39.03
CA ASP A 59 -11.52 22.06 40.09
C ASP A 59 -10.18 21.31 40.02
N TYR A 60 -9.60 21.22 38.83
CA TYR A 60 -8.37 20.43 38.56
C TYR A 60 -7.24 21.30 37.99
N ASN A 61 -6.06 21.15 38.58
CA ASN A 61 -4.86 21.86 38.10
C ASN A 61 -4.34 21.30 36.79
N MET A 62 -3.64 22.14 36.02
CA MET A 62 -2.86 21.75 34.86
C MET A 62 -1.87 20.62 35.22
N ASN A 63 -1.76 19.63 34.33
CA ASN A 63 -0.79 18.54 34.47
C ASN A 63 -0.17 18.20 33.11
N LYS A 64 1.06 17.66 33.13
CA LYS A 64 1.80 17.28 31.93
C LYS A 64 2.39 15.90 32.05
N THR A 65 2.40 15.19 30.93
CA THR A 65 3.11 13.92 30.76
C THR A 65 3.63 13.79 29.35
N SER A 66 4.53 12.84 29.13
CA SER A 66 5.01 12.51 27.80
C SER A 66 5.22 11.02 27.63
N VAL A 67 5.12 10.53 26.42
CA VAL A 67 5.34 9.13 26.05
C VAL A 67 6.01 9.05 24.69
N THR A 68 6.80 8.02 24.47
CA THR A 68 7.37 7.68 23.16
C THR A 68 6.77 6.39 22.65
N PHE A 69 6.56 6.33 21.34
CA PHE A 69 6.20 5.10 20.64
C PHE A 69 6.91 5.02 19.28
N THR A 70 7.05 3.83 18.76
CA THR A 70 7.68 3.61 17.46
C THR A 70 6.71 2.90 16.52
N ILE A 71 6.56 3.46 15.33
CA ILE A 71 5.88 2.81 14.21
C ILE A 71 6.96 2.19 13.34
N THR A 72 6.87 0.88 13.13
CA THR A 72 7.77 0.15 12.24
C THR A 72 7.04 -0.18 10.95
N ASP A 73 7.72 -0.05 9.80
CA ASP A 73 7.21 -0.59 8.56
C ASP A 73 7.11 -2.11 8.67
N ILE A 74 5.97 -2.65 8.28
CA ILE A 74 5.84 -4.08 8.07
C ILE A 74 6.60 -4.40 6.80
N ALA A 75 7.68 -5.18 6.91
CA ALA A 75 8.42 -5.65 5.75
C ALA A 75 7.46 -6.41 4.82
N LYS A 76 7.35 -5.94 3.58
CA LYS A 76 6.52 -6.61 2.57
C LYS A 76 7.07 -7.99 2.27
N LYS A 77 6.18 -8.91 1.95
CA LYS A 77 6.51 -10.30 1.57
C LYS A 77 6.89 -10.34 0.09
N ASN A 78 7.77 -11.25 -0.27
CA ASN A 78 7.96 -11.60 -1.67
C ASN A 78 6.86 -12.58 -2.10
N THR A 79 6.42 -12.46 -3.36
CA THR A 79 5.51 -13.42 -3.99
C THR A 79 6.13 -13.92 -5.29
N ASN A 80 5.80 -15.16 -5.65
CA ASN A 80 6.12 -15.67 -6.97
C ASN A 80 5.23 -14.97 -8.00
N ILE A 81 5.68 -14.97 -9.25
CA ILE A 81 4.90 -14.54 -10.40
C ILE A 81 5.11 -15.57 -11.50
N ASP A 82 4.05 -16.28 -11.86
CA ASP A 82 4.02 -17.26 -12.91
C ASP A 82 3.36 -16.67 -14.16
N LEU A 83 4.11 -16.64 -15.26
CA LEU A 83 3.66 -16.14 -16.55
C LEU A 83 3.41 -17.32 -17.50
N ASN A 84 2.18 -17.49 -17.92
CA ASN A 84 1.76 -18.46 -18.92
C ASN A 84 1.23 -17.74 -20.16
N ILE A 85 1.65 -18.21 -21.34
CA ILE A 85 1.26 -17.64 -22.62
C ILE A 85 0.86 -18.76 -23.54
N ASP A 86 -0.40 -18.74 -23.97
CA ASP A 86 -0.95 -19.64 -24.97
C ASP A 86 -1.03 -18.85 -26.29
N VAL A 87 -0.30 -19.30 -27.29
CA VAL A 87 -0.24 -18.65 -28.60
C VAL A 87 -1.25 -19.29 -29.54
N TYR A 88 -1.99 -18.47 -30.24
CA TYR A 88 -2.88 -18.80 -31.35
C TYR A 88 -2.32 -18.13 -32.60
N GLU A 89 -2.93 -18.28 -33.76
CA GLU A 89 -2.39 -17.74 -35.02
C GLU A 89 -1.85 -16.30 -34.88
N ASP A 90 -2.72 -15.29 -34.85
CA ASP A 90 -2.36 -13.88 -34.73
C ASP A 90 -2.69 -13.30 -33.31
N ALA A 91 -2.75 -14.17 -32.31
CA ALA A 91 -3.22 -13.82 -30.98
C ALA A 91 -2.45 -14.55 -29.87
N ALA A 92 -2.52 -14.01 -28.67
CA ALA A 92 -2.00 -14.66 -27.49
C ALA A 92 -2.93 -14.44 -26.28
N LEU A 93 -3.13 -15.49 -25.50
CA LEU A 93 -3.73 -15.44 -24.18
C LEU A 93 -2.60 -15.41 -23.14
N VAL A 94 -2.49 -14.30 -22.42
CA VAL A 94 -1.46 -14.08 -21.42
C VAL A 94 -2.10 -14.18 -20.04
N LYS A 95 -1.56 -15.07 -19.21
CA LYS A 95 -2.01 -15.30 -17.83
C LYS A 95 -0.88 -15.07 -16.86
N VAL A 96 -1.19 -14.42 -15.77
CA VAL A 96 -0.27 -14.24 -14.63
C VAL A 96 -0.94 -14.72 -13.36
N ASP A 97 -0.27 -15.62 -12.67
CA ASP A 97 -0.66 -16.12 -11.35
C ASP A 97 0.36 -15.66 -10.31
N ILE A 98 -0.14 -15.10 -9.23
CA ILE A 98 0.62 -14.64 -8.07
C ILE A 98 -0.05 -15.16 -6.80
N ASN A 99 0.34 -14.68 -5.63
CA ASN A 99 -0.35 -15.07 -4.41
C ASN A 99 -1.84 -14.67 -4.46
N GLU A 100 -2.74 -15.56 -4.07
CA GLU A 100 -4.19 -15.35 -4.12
C GLU A 100 -4.70 -14.13 -3.33
N SER A 101 -3.95 -13.70 -2.31
CA SER A 101 -4.26 -12.51 -1.52
C SER A 101 -3.60 -11.22 -2.07
N ALA A 102 -2.86 -11.32 -3.17
CA ALA A 102 -2.27 -10.15 -3.82
C ALA A 102 -3.34 -9.30 -4.51
N THR A 103 -3.14 -8.00 -4.45
CA THR A 103 -3.99 -6.96 -5.07
C THR A 103 -3.14 -6.00 -5.88
N GLY A 104 -3.74 -4.96 -6.44
CA GLY A 104 -3.02 -3.95 -7.23
C GLY A 104 -2.95 -4.31 -8.71
N LEU A 105 -1.84 -4.00 -9.38
CA LEU A 105 -1.73 -4.06 -10.83
C LEU A 105 -0.60 -4.99 -11.30
N VAL A 106 -0.83 -5.63 -12.44
CA VAL A 106 0.22 -6.20 -13.28
C VAL A 106 0.39 -5.32 -14.52
N LYS A 107 1.62 -4.92 -14.79
CA LYS A 107 2.03 -4.31 -16.05
C LYS A 107 2.50 -5.42 -16.98
N PHE A 108 1.88 -5.54 -18.13
CA PHE A 108 2.38 -6.30 -19.26
C PHE A 108 3.14 -5.38 -20.21
N TYR A 109 4.30 -5.83 -20.65
CA TYR A 109 5.08 -5.19 -21.68
C TYR A 109 5.51 -6.27 -22.67
N MET A 110 5.26 -6.04 -23.94
CA MET A 110 5.66 -6.95 -25.01
C MET A 110 6.44 -6.16 -26.04
N VAL A 111 7.54 -6.73 -26.50
CA VAL A 111 8.39 -6.11 -27.52
C VAL A 111 8.78 -7.12 -28.59
N GLY A 112 8.61 -6.73 -29.86
CA GLY A 112 9.05 -7.51 -31.03
C GLY A 112 10.58 -7.46 -31.15
N LYS A 113 11.21 -8.62 -31.20
CA LYS A 113 12.67 -8.74 -31.22
C LYS A 113 13.30 -8.19 -32.50
N GLU A 114 12.60 -8.33 -33.61
CA GLU A 114 13.02 -7.89 -34.93
C GLU A 114 12.41 -6.53 -35.31
N SER A 115 11.10 -6.37 -35.03
CA SER A 115 10.35 -5.15 -35.37
C SER A 115 10.63 -3.98 -34.45
N GLY A 116 10.94 -4.26 -33.18
CA GLY A 116 11.05 -3.26 -32.12
C GLY A 116 9.71 -2.65 -31.70
N GLU A 117 8.58 -3.18 -32.17
CA GLU A 117 7.27 -2.72 -31.76
C GLU A 117 7.02 -3.04 -30.29
N GLU A 118 6.42 -2.09 -29.58
CA GLU A 118 6.19 -2.18 -28.14
C GLU A 118 4.70 -2.05 -27.80
N TYR A 119 4.25 -2.92 -26.91
CA TYR A 119 2.90 -2.90 -26.37
C TYR A 119 2.95 -2.86 -24.85
N THR A 120 2.17 -1.96 -24.24
CA THR A 120 2.09 -1.86 -22.78
C THR A 120 0.63 -1.82 -22.32
N MET A 121 0.33 -2.60 -21.29
CA MET A 121 -0.99 -2.70 -20.69
C MET A 121 -0.87 -2.83 -19.18
N TYR A 122 -1.87 -2.32 -18.45
CA TYR A 122 -2.01 -2.47 -16.99
C TYR A 122 -3.35 -3.11 -16.68
N MET A 123 -3.35 -4.09 -15.81
CA MET A 123 -4.55 -4.81 -15.42
C MET A 123 -4.61 -5.05 -13.92
N ASP A 124 -5.82 -4.98 -13.37
CA ASP A 124 -6.08 -5.25 -11.96
C ASP A 124 -5.89 -6.74 -11.64
N VAL A 125 -5.27 -7.00 -10.50
CA VAL A 125 -5.15 -8.34 -9.92
C VAL A 125 -6.45 -8.69 -9.19
N ILE A 126 -7.08 -9.80 -9.58
CA ILE A 126 -8.29 -10.32 -8.96
C ILE A 126 -8.01 -11.72 -8.41
N ASN A 127 -8.08 -11.89 -7.09
CA ASN A 127 -7.77 -13.16 -6.42
C ASN A 127 -6.40 -13.75 -6.84
N GLY A 128 -5.39 -12.89 -6.95
CA GLY A 128 -4.05 -13.32 -7.36
C GLY A 128 -3.90 -13.69 -8.84
N HIS A 129 -4.90 -13.41 -9.67
CA HIS A 129 -4.91 -13.78 -11.08
C HIS A 129 -5.14 -12.57 -11.98
N VAL A 130 -4.47 -12.59 -13.14
CA VAL A 130 -4.69 -11.64 -14.25
C VAL A 130 -4.66 -12.42 -15.55
N GLU A 131 -5.65 -12.16 -16.41
CA GLU A 131 -5.73 -12.76 -17.73
C GLU A 131 -6.07 -11.70 -18.78
N THR A 132 -5.37 -11.70 -19.90
CA THR A 132 -5.66 -10.82 -21.03
C THR A 132 -5.47 -11.55 -22.34
N PHE A 133 -6.32 -11.22 -23.29
CA PHE A 133 -6.25 -11.75 -24.66
C PHE A 133 -5.86 -10.60 -25.59
N THR A 134 -4.80 -10.79 -26.35
CA THR A 134 -4.36 -9.86 -27.39
C THR A 134 -4.59 -10.50 -28.75
N ASN A 135 -5.00 -9.71 -29.72
CA ASN A 135 -5.22 -10.16 -31.10
C ASN A 135 -4.58 -9.17 -32.08
N SER A 136 -4.52 -9.57 -33.33
CA SER A 136 -3.93 -8.77 -34.41
C SER A 136 -2.48 -8.40 -34.12
N ILE A 137 -1.73 -9.37 -33.56
CA ILE A 137 -0.28 -9.26 -33.37
C ILE A 137 0.38 -9.72 -34.66
N GLU A 138 1.29 -8.90 -35.20
CA GLU A 138 2.07 -9.29 -36.37
C GLU A 138 2.92 -10.53 -36.09
N PRO A 139 3.08 -11.44 -37.08
CA PRO A 139 3.96 -12.60 -36.92
C PRO A 139 5.38 -12.20 -36.55
N GLY A 140 6.00 -12.94 -35.63
CA GLY A 140 7.38 -12.67 -35.23
C GLY A 140 7.72 -13.18 -33.84
N ASN A 141 8.95 -12.92 -33.43
CA ASN A 141 9.43 -13.26 -32.09
C ASN A 141 9.27 -12.08 -31.14
N TYR A 142 8.70 -12.35 -29.99
CA TYR A 142 8.44 -11.34 -28.96
C TYR A 142 9.01 -11.75 -27.60
N THR A 143 9.40 -10.75 -26.82
CA THR A 143 9.61 -10.92 -25.38
C THR A 143 8.43 -10.31 -24.63
N VAL A 144 7.76 -11.10 -23.82
CA VAL A 144 6.67 -10.65 -22.94
C VAL A 144 7.20 -10.56 -21.52
N VAL A 145 7.03 -9.41 -20.91
CA VAL A 145 7.43 -9.13 -19.52
C VAL A 145 6.17 -8.83 -18.71
N ALA A 146 5.99 -9.55 -17.62
CA ALA A 146 4.95 -9.29 -16.65
C ALA A 146 5.58 -8.76 -15.36
N THR A 147 5.15 -7.58 -14.93
CA THR A 147 5.60 -6.96 -13.67
C THR A 147 4.41 -6.76 -12.75
N TYR A 148 4.37 -7.50 -11.66
CA TYR A 148 3.49 -7.20 -10.55
C TYR A 148 4.01 -5.96 -9.81
N MET A 149 3.19 -4.93 -9.69
CA MET A 149 3.58 -3.64 -9.13
C MET A 149 3.66 -3.63 -7.61
N GLY A 150 3.27 -4.74 -6.98
CA GLY A 150 3.18 -4.85 -5.53
C GLY A 150 1.93 -4.17 -4.95
N ASP A 151 1.69 -4.42 -3.68
CA ASP A 151 0.60 -3.80 -2.90
C ASP A 151 1.07 -3.42 -1.49
N SER A 152 0.18 -3.32 -0.52
CA SER A 152 0.53 -3.03 0.87
C SER A 152 1.23 -4.20 1.58
N VAL A 153 1.08 -5.42 1.08
CA VAL A 153 1.58 -6.68 1.69
C VAL A 153 2.75 -7.27 0.92
N PHE A 154 2.74 -7.17 -0.41
CA PHE A 154 3.70 -7.81 -1.29
C PHE A 154 4.60 -6.82 -2.02
N ASN A 155 5.85 -7.22 -2.21
CA ASN A 155 6.82 -6.51 -3.03
C ASN A 155 6.49 -6.63 -4.52
N THR A 156 7.01 -5.70 -5.31
CA THR A 156 7.11 -5.81 -6.76
C THR A 156 7.88 -7.07 -7.16
N ASN A 157 7.42 -7.76 -8.20
CA ASN A 157 8.16 -8.86 -8.83
C ASN A 157 7.96 -8.84 -10.34
N THR A 158 8.94 -9.36 -11.09
CA THR A 158 8.95 -9.34 -12.56
C THR A 158 9.38 -10.70 -13.09
N THR A 159 8.72 -11.15 -14.16
CA THR A 159 9.11 -12.32 -14.93
C THR A 159 8.99 -12.03 -16.42
N SER A 160 9.64 -12.82 -17.25
CA SER A 160 9.56 -12.67 -18.70
C SER A 160 9.57 -14.02 -19.42
N LYS A 161 9.00 -14.03 -20.61
CA LYS A 161 8.95 -15.21 -21.48
C LYS A 161 9.05 -14.79 -22.94
N ASP A 162 9.82 -15.54 -23.71
CA ASP A 162 9.88 -15.38 -25.16
C ASP A 162 8.77 -16.21 -25.81
N VAL A 163 8.14 -15.66 -26.84
CA VAL A 163 7.09 -16.32 -27.61
C VAL A 163 7.27 -16.04 -29.09
N GLU A 164 6.82 -16.96 -29.92
CA GLU A 164 6.72 -16.80 -31.37
C GLU A 164 5.24 -16.72 -31.73
N ILE A 165 4.85 -15.66 -32.41
CA ILE A 165 3.53 -15.51 -33.03
C ILE A 165 3.62 -15.98 -34.45
N LEU A 166 2.78 -16.94 -34.79
CA LEU A 166 2.72 -17.55 -36.13
C LEU A 166 1.77 -16.72 -37.01
N GLY A 167 2.06 -16.71 -38.31
CA GLY A 167 1.22 -16.06 -39.31
C GLY A 167 0.35 -17.04 -40.09
#